data_2d888c7fcc33fe345f55439fc642bc2b
#
_entry.id   2d888c7fcc33fe345f55439fc642bc2b
#
_cell.length_a   1.000
_cell.length_b   1.000
_cell.length_c   1.000
_cell.angle_alpha   90.00
_cell.angle_beta   90.00
_cell.angle_gamma   90.00
#
_symmetry.space_group_name_H-M   'P 1'
#
loop_
_entity.id
_entity.type
_entity.pdbx_description
1 polymer ?
#
loop_
_entity_poly.entity_id
_entity_poly.type
_entity_poly.pdbx_seq_one_letter_code
_entity_poly.pdbx_strand_id
1 'polypeptide(L)'
;RLGRVERHHPQQSMLRMSIELPGQVLHKEHNRLELWADHRSRELRLGIDGGLQIEPANRGLGRLLLAQGVIWAKQRWGSYQVVGGALPAKGSLDDNSRGRRDRVMKALGVKLAFDDNLQLKGQYSAGKVSELSSDWNLEKTQIIDLLDAGLMLQQADQSLHEQALKIRQAEDRVAAFKRNESSLRFSVNALLGLCGFLTLLLLFLVFI
;
A
#
# COMPACT_ATOMS: atom_id res chain seq x y z
N ARG A 1 -8.08 4.97 -4.17
CA ARG A 1 -9.16 5.75 -3.54
C ARG A 1 -10.21 4.80 -2.97
N LEU A 2 -10.68 5.04 -1.73
CA LEU A 2 -11.79 4.30 -1.13
C LEU A 2 -13.08 5.09 -1.37
N GLY A 3 -14.00 4.49 -2.11
CA GLY A 3 -15.37 4.99 -2.30
C GLY A 3 -16.30 4.38 -1.26
N ARG A 4 -17.21 5.17 -0.72
CA ARG A 4 -18.21 4.73 0.27
C ARG A 4 -19.57 5.36 -0.05
N VAL A 5 -20.60 4.53 -0.12
CA VAL A 5 -22.00 4.94 -0.32
C VAL A 5 -22.85 4.28 0.74
N GLU A 6 -23.60 5.07 1.47
CA GLU A 6 -24.57 4.60 2.47
C GLU A 6 -25.99 4.96 2.03
N ARG A 7 -26.91 4.05 2.24
CA ARG A 7 -28.34 4.29 2.07
C ARG A 7 -29.05 3.77 3.30
N HIS A 8 -29.90 4.60 3.88
CA HIS A 8 -30.70 4.27 5.07
C HIS A 8 -32.18 4.38 4.73
N HIS A 9 -32.91 3.34 5.06
CA HIS A 9 -34.36 3.27 4.97
C HIS A 9 -34.90 2.64 6.27
N PRO A 10 -36.11 2.95 6.74
CA PRO A 10 -36.65 2.41 7.98
C PRO A 10 -36.67 0.88 8.09
N GLN A 11 -36.67 0.18 6.95
CA GLN A 11 -36.72 -1.27 6.91
C GLN A 11 -35.35 -1.90 6.65
N GLN A 12 -34.49 -1.21 5.91
CA GLN A 12 -33.19 -1.73 5.47
C GLN A 12 -32.14 -0.61 5.34
N SER A 13 -30.91 -0.94 5.65
CA SER A 13 -29.79 -0.06 5.38
C SER A 13 -28.74 -0.80 4.57
N MET A 14 -28.05 -0.08 3.67
CA MET A 14 -27.02 -0.62 2.80
C MET A 14 -25.77 0.22 2.88
N LEU A 15 -24.63 -0.46 2.99
CA LEU A 15 -23.31 0.10 2.78
C LEU A 15 -22.70 -0.55 1.55
N ARG A 16 -22.24 0.28 0.61
CA ARG A 16 -21.40 -0.16 -0.52
C ARG A 16 -20.06 0.52 -0.42
N MET A 17 -19.02 -0.25 -0.50
CA MET A 17 -17.65 0.25 -0.54
C MET A 17 -16.94 -0.27 -1.78
N SER A 18 -16.08 0.57 -2.35
CA SER A 18 -15.26 0.23 -3.51
C SER A 18 -13.86 0.79 -3.37
N ILE A 19 -12.86 0.08 -3.91
CA ILE A 19 -11.49 0.57 -3.99
C ILE A 19 -11.15 0.79 -5.46
N GLU A 20 -10.88 2.05 -5.80
CA GLU A 20 -10.40 2.47 -7.11
C GLU A 20 -8.88 2.58 -7.09
N LEU A 21 -8.22 2.02 -8.10
CA LEU A 21 -6.77 2.10 -8.25
C LEU A 21 -6.44 3.05 -9.41
N PRO A 22 -5.60 4.06 -9.20
CA PRO A 22 -5.20 4.97 -10.27
C PRO A 22 -4.51 4.22 -11.41
N GLY A 23 -4.90 4.52 -12.65
CA GLY A 23 -4.28 3.95 -13.85
C GLY A 23 -4.66 2.50 -14.16
N GLN A 24 -5.55 1.87 -13.39
CA GLN A 24 -6.05 0.51 -13.66
C GLN A 24 -7.54 0.54 -13.97
N VAL A 25 -7.90 -0.07 -15.11
CA VAL A 25 -9.30 -0.32 -15.45
C VAL A 25 -9.71 -1.65 -14.82
N LEU A 26 -10.35 -1.58 -13.67
CA LEU A 26 -10.87 -2.77 -12.98
C LEU A 26 -12.26 -3.14 -13.50
N HIS A 27 -12.57 -4.42 -13.44
CA HIS A 27 -13.94 -4.87 -13.71
C HIS A 27 -14.89 -4.29 -12.64
N LYS A 28 -16.10 -3.89 -13.03
CA LYS A 28 -17.07 -3.19 -12.15
C LYS A 28 -17.39 -3.91 -10.84
N GLU A 29 -17.28 -5.24 -10.83
CA GLU A 29 -17.56 -6.08 -9.66
C GLU A 29 -16.33 -6.32 -8.76
N HIS A 30 -15.12 -5.96 -9.23
CA HIS A 30 -13.91 -6.13 -8.46
C HIS A 30 -13.74 -5.01 -7.42
N ASN A 31 -13.06 -5.32 -6.35
CA ASN A 31 -12.75 -4.38 -5.25
C ASN A 31 -13.99 -3.72 -4.63
N ARG A 32 -15.10 -4.45 -4.60
CA ARG A 32 -16.37 -3.95 -4.08
C ARG A 32 -16.92 -4.86 -3.00
N LEU A 33 -17.46 -4.27 -1.96
CA LEU A 33 -18.17 -4.95 -0.87
C LEU A 33 -19.51 -4.26 -0.65
N GLU A 34 -20.56 -5.05 -0.49
CA GLU A 34 -21.88 -4.58 -0.08
C GLU A 34 -22.31 -5.25 1.22
N LEU A 35 -22.84 -4.48 2.14
CA LEU A 35 -23.45 -4.98 3.36
C LEU A 35 -24.89 -4.49 3.41
N TRP A 36 -25.76 -5.37 3.89
CA TRP A 36 -27.18 -5.09 4.03
C TRP A 36 -27.62 -5.39 5.45
N ALA A 37 -28.19 -4.40 6.13
CA ALA A 37 -28.82 -4.57 7.43
C ALA A 37 -30.34 -4.55 7.24
N ASP A 38 -31.02 -5.64 7.61
CA ASP A 38 -32.47 -5.72 7.67
C ASP A 38 -32.93 -5.39 9.10
N HIS A 39 -33.74 -4.31 9.23
CA HIS A 39 -34.16 -3.84 10.53
C HIS A 39 -35.39 -4.58 11.07
N ARG A 40 -36.10 -5.32 10.21
CA ARG A 40 -37.23 -6.14 10.60
C ARG A 40 -36.80 -7.44 11.25
N SER A 41 -35.93 -8.17 10.57
CA SER A 41 -35.35 -9.43 11.07
C SER A 41 -34.21 -9.22 12.04
N ARG A 42 -33.62 -8.00 12.10
CA ARG A 42 -32.40 -7.65 12.83
C ARG A 42 -31.21 -8.51 12.37
N GLU A 43 -31.04 -8.57 11.07
CA GLU A 43 -30.02 -9.36 10.42
C GLU A 43 -29.05 -8.50 9.61
N LEU A 44 -27.78 -8.91 9.57
CA LEU A 44 -26.75 -8.33 8.71
C LEU A 44 -26.28 -9.37 7.70
N ARG A 45 -26.33 -9.02 6.42
CA ARG A 45 -25.75 -9.81 5.31
C ARG A 45 -24.47 -9.18 4.85
N LEU A 46 -23.41 -9.98 4.72
CA LEU A 46 -22.07 -9.50 4.37
C LEU A 46 -21.85 -9.34 2.86
N GLY A 47 -22.79 -9.77 2.00
CA GLY A 47 -22.70 -9.61 0.55
C GLY A 47 -21.47 -10.26 -0.09
N ILE A 48 -20.97 -11.33 0.50
CA ILE A 48 -19.77 -12.06 0.03
C ILE A 48 -20.10 -13.37 -0.66
N ASP A 49 -21.38 -13.67 -0.87
CA ASP A 49 -21.85 -14.95 -1.43
C ASP A 49 -21.33 -15.17 -2.87
N GLY A 50 -21.14 -14.10 -3.64
CA GLY A 50 -20.51 -14.15 -4.96
C GLY A 50 -18.97 -14.18 -4.95
N GLY A 51 -18.36 -14.11 -3.78
CA GLY A 51 -16.92 -13.97 -3.59
C GLY A 51 -16.45 -12.51 -3.67
N LEU A 52 -15.63 -12.12 -2.71
CA LEU A 52 -14.97 -10.81 -2.72
C LEU A 52 -13.75 -10.87 -3.67
N GLN A 53 -13.92 -10.37 -4.88
CA GLN A 53 -12.86 -10.33 -5.89
C GLN A 53 -12.01 -9.08 -5.69
N ILE A 54 -10.77 -9.29 -5.23
CA ILE A 54 -9.85 -8.20 -4.89
C ILE A 54 -8.62 -8.25 -5.79
N GLU A 55 -8.38 -7.14 -6.46
CA GLU A 55 -7.19 -6.87 -7.27
C GLU A 55 -6.52 -5.58 -6.83
N PRO A 56 -5.17 -5.57 -6.65
CA PRO A 56 -4.28 -6.73 -6.66
C PRO A 56 -4.45 -7.61 -5.40
N ALA A 57 -4.30 -8.91 -5.58
CA ALA A 57 -4.39 -9.87 -4.48
C ALA A 57 -3.23 -9.70 -3.47
N ASN A 58 -3.41 -10.19 -2.23
CA ASN A 58 -2.41 -10.19 -1.15
C ASN A 58 -1.96 -8.81 -0.62
N ARG A 59 -2.64 -7.73 -0.97
CA ARG A 59 -2.35 -6.38 -0.46
C ARG A 59 -3.15 -5.99 0.78
N GLY A 60 -3.94 -6.89 1.34
CA GLY A 60 -4.77 -6.62 2.52
C GLY A 60 -6.08 -5.89 2.24
N LEU A 61 -6.37 -5.52 0.98
CA LEU A 61 -7.54 -4.72 0.59
C LEU A 61 -8.87 -5.38 0.96
N GLY A 62 -9.01 -6.70 0.77
CA GLY A 62 -10.25 -7.41 1.11
C GLY A 62 -10.51 -7.39 2.62
N ARG A 63 -9.45 -7.55 3.43
CA ARG A 63 -9.56 -7.47 4.87
C ARG A 63 -9.94 -6.05 5.33
N LEU A 64 -9.33 -5.02 4.69
CA LEU A 64 -9.69 -3.62 4.94
C LEU A 64 -11.17 -3.36 4.66
N LEU A 65 -11.69 -3.76 3.48
CA LEU A 65 -13.10 -3.56 3.13
C LEU A 65 -14.03 -4.22 4.15
N LEU A 66 -13.76 -5.48 4.51
CA LEU A 66 -14.56 -6.21 5.50
C LEU A 66 -14.49 -5.54 6.87
N ALA A 67 -13.30 -5.14 7.33
CA ALA A 67 -13.12 -4.45 8.60
C ALA A 67 -13.91 -3.14 8.65
N GLN A 68 -13.84 -2.32 7.61
CA GLN A 68 -14.59 -1.08 7.50
C GLN A 68 -16.10 -1.32 7.49
N GLY A 69 -16.55 -2.36 6.80
CA GLY A 69 -17.95 -2.77 6.82
C GLY A 69 -18.42 -3.22 8.21
N VAL A 70 -17.59 -3.98 8.91
CA VAL A 70 -17.89 -4.41 10.29
C VAL A 70 -17.92 -3.22 11.25
N ILE A 71 -17.00 -2.27 11.12
CA ILE A 71 -17.00 -1.02 11.93
C ILE A 71 -18.34 -0.29 11.74
N TRP A 72 -18.77 -0.09 10.50
CA TRP A 72 -20.04 0.56 10.19
C TRP A 72 -21.23 -0.17 10.82
N ALA A 73 -21.26 -1.50 10.75
CA ALA A 73 -22.32 -2.30 11.30
C ALA A 73 -22.32 -2.30 12.84
N LYS A 74 -21.16 -2.41 13.47
CA LYS A 74 -20.99 -2.40 14.93
C LYS A 74 -21.43 -1.09 15.55
N GLN A 75 -21.13 0.03 14.93
CA GLN A 75 -21.51 1.36 15.43
C GLN A 75 -23.03 1.55 15.58
N ARG A 76 -23.81 0.83 14.81
CA ARG A 76 -25.26 1.03 14.75
C ARG A 76 -26.06 -0.19 15.18
N TRP A 77 -25.62 -1.40 14.83
CA TRP A 77 -26.40 -2.63 14.98
C TRP A 77 -25.56 -3.80 15.53
N GLY A 78 -24.78 -3.56 16.56
CA GLY A 78 -23.95 -4.58 17.19
C GLY A 78 -24.70 -5.82 17.67
N SER A 79 -25.98 -5.69 17.99
CA SER A 79 -26.85 -6.78 18.46
C SER A 79 -27.49 -7.61 17.34
N TYR A 80 -27.37 -7.19 16.06
CA TYR A 80 -27.95 -7.92 14.94
C TYR A 80 -27.23 -9.24 14.72
N GLN A 81 -27.97 -10.24 14.22
CA GLN A 81 -27.41 -11.53 13.83
C GLN A 81 -26.76 -11.42 12.44
N VAL A 82 -25.62 -12.05 12.26
CA VAL A 82 -25.00 -12.15 10.95
C VAL A 82 -25.60 -13.34 10.22
N VAL A 83 -26.18 -13.10 9.06
CA VAL A 83 -26.73 -14.16 8.21
C VAL A 83 -25.58 -14.97 7.66
N GLY A 84 -25.58 -16.28 7.92
CA GLY A 84 -24.68 -17.22 7.29
C GLY A 84 -25.03 -17.42 5.81
N GLY A 85 -24.11 -18.00 5.07
CA GLY A 85 -24.30 -18.27 3.64
C GLY A 85 -23.33 -19.31 3.11
N ALA A 86 -23.49 -19.62 1.83
CA ALA A 86 -22.56 -20.51 1.16
C ALA A 86 -21.20 -19.83 0.96
N LEU A 87 -20.13 -20.60 1.09
CA LEU A 87 -18.80 -20.12 0.72
C LEU A 87 -18.72 -19.90 -0.79
N PRO A 88 -18.10 -18.80 -1.25
CA PRO A 88 -17.95 -18.54 -2.66
C PRO A 88 -17.23 -19.69 -3.37
N ALA A 89 -17.87 -20.25 -4.39
CA ALA A 89 -17.30 -21.34 -5.20
C ALA A 89 -16.23 -20.82 -6.18
N LYS A 90 -16.30 -19.54 -6.55
CA LYS A 90 -15.36 -18.94 -7.52
C LYS A 90 -13.94 -18.90 -6.94
N GLY A 91 -12.99 -19.52 -7.64
CA GLY A 91 -11.61 -19.65 -7.19
C GLY A 91 -11.39 -20.79 -6.17
N SER A 92 -12.42 -21.58 -5.83
CA SER A 92 -12.26 -22.70 -4.88
C SER A 92 -11.35 -23.83 -5.40
N LEU A 93 -11.15 -23.91 -6.72
CA LEU A 93 -10.25 -24.88 -7.35
C LEU A 93 -8.75 -24.50 -7.18
N ASP A 94 -8.44 -23.24 -6.94
CA ASP A 94 -7.07 -22.80 -6.64
C ASP A 94 -6.82 -22.81 -5.13
N ASP A 95 -5.88 -23.62 -4.67
CA ASP A 95 -5.52 -23.80 -3.26
C ASP A 95 -5.10 -22.50 -2.59
N ASN A 96 -4.40 -21.62 -3.31
CA ASN A 96 -3.98 -20.33 -2.79
C ASN A 96 -5.17 -19.40 -2.56
N SER A 97 -6.10 -19.36 -3.48
CA SER A 97 -7.32 -18.54 -3.38
C SER A 97 -8.23 -19.06 -2.27
N ARG A 98 -8.37 -20.36 -2.15
CA ARG A 98 -9.11 -21.02 -1.08
C ARG A 98 -8.52 -20.71 0.29
N GLY A 99 -7.20 -20.91 0.46
CA GLY A 99 -6.51 -20.61 1.71
C GLY A 99 -6.54 -19.11 2.07
N ARG A 100 -6.58 -18.21 1.10
CA ARG A 100 -6.77 -16.76 1.35
C ARG A 100 -8.19 -16.46 1.84
N ARG A 101 -9.20 -17.01 1.17
CA ARG A 101 -10.60 -16.87 1.56
C ARG A 101 -10.80 -17.32 3.01
N ASP A 102 -10.36 -18.50 3.33
CA ASP A 102 -10.58 -19.11 4.64
C ASP A 102 -9.85 -18.36 5.76
N ARG A 103 -8.62 -17.89 5.50
CA ARG A 103 -7.90 -17.04 6.45
C ARG A 103 -8.61 -15.71 6.71
N VAL A 104 -9.15 -15.07 5.69
CA VAL A 104 -9.88 -13.83 5.83
C VAL A 104 -11.17 -14.03 6.63
N MET A 105 -11.92 -15.11 6.34
CA MET A 105 -13.16 -15.44 7.05
C MET A 105 -12.91 -15.78 8.52
N LYS A 106 -11.91 -16.63 8.79
CA LYS A 106 -11.52 -16.96 10.18
C LYS A 106 -11.06 -15.72 10.96
N ALA A 107 -10.26 -14.86 10.32
CA ALA A 107 -9.81 -13.62 10.95
C ALA A 107 -10.95 -12.63 11.17
N LEU A 108 -12.06 -12.72 10.44
CA LEU A 108 -13.29 -11.96 10.68
C LEU A 108 -14.07 -12.47 11.91
N GLY A 109 -13.76 -13.65 12.41
CA GLY A 109 -14.49 -14.29 13.50
C GLY A 109 -15.65 -15.18 13.01
N VAL A 110 -15.65 -15.51 11.72
CA VAL A 110 -16.69 -16.35 11.10
C VAL A 110 -16.31 -17.82 11.23
N LYS A 111 -17.26 -18.66 11.60
CA LYS A 111 -17.11 -20.12 11.65
C LYS A 111 -17.33 -20.70 10.26
N LEU A 112 -16.44 -21.58 9.83
CA LEU A 112 -16.51 -22.26 8.55
C LEU A 112 -16.86 -23.74 8.78
N ALA A 113 -17.83 -24.25 8.03
CA ALA A 113 -18.19 -25.66 7.96
C ALA A 113 -18.04 -26.10 6.50
N PHE A 114 -17.32 -27.19 6.27
CA PHE A 114 -17.09 -27.74 4.94
C PHE A 114 -17.89 -29.01 4.75
N ASP A 115 -18.51 -29.17 3.59
CA ASP A 115 -19.32 -30.30 3.22
C ASP A 115 -18.48 -31.45 2.63
N ASP A 116 -17.25 -31.11 2.20
CA ASP A 116 -16.33 -32.02 1.52
C ASP A 116 -14.89 -31.95 2.09
N ASN A 117 -14.16 -33.05 1.97
CA ASN A 117 -12.77 -33.14 2.42
C ASN A 117 -11.82 -32.24 1.64
N LEU A 118 -12.18 -31.85 0.42
CA LEU A 118 -11.40 -30.96 -0.44
C LEU A 118 -11.67 -29.47 -0.14
N GLN A 119 -12.60 -29.17 0.76
CA GLN A 119 -12.97 -27.79 1.16
C GLN A 119 -13.44 -26.92 -0.03
N LEU A 120 -14.04 -27.54 -1.05
CA LEU A 120 -14.55 -26.85 -2.23
C LEU A 120 -15.91 -26.23 -1.97
N LYS A 121 -16.74 -26.94 -1.20
CA LYS A 121 -18.07 -26.51 -0.79
C LYS A 121 -18.14 -26.39 0.72
N GLY A 122 -18.85 -25.41 1.18
CA GLY A 122 -19.06 -25.19 2.61
C GLY A 122 -19.92 -23.98 2.87
N GLN A 123 -20.18 -23.77 4.13
CA GLN A 123 -21.01 -22.69 4.62
C GLN A 123 -20.23 -21.88 5.65
N TYR A 124 -20.57 -20.62 5.78
CA TYR A 124 -20.11 -19.81 6.86
C TYR A 124 -21.26 -19.42 7.78
N SER A 125 -20.96 -19.30 9.06
CA SER A 125 -21.89 -18.81 10.07
C SER A 125 -21.16 -17.86 11.02
N ALA A 126 -21.86 -16.88 11.54
CA ALA A 126 -21.37 -16.02 12.59
C ALA A 126 -22.47 -15.75 13.61
N GLY A 127 -22.08 -15.30 14.78
CA GLY A 127 -22.99 -14.88 15.81
C GLY A 127 -23.47 -13.47 15.59
N LYS A 128 -23.38 -12.64 16.61
CA LYS A 128 -23.76 -11.22 16.55
C LYS A 128 -22.70 -10.39 15.82
N VAL A 129 -23.15 -9.27 15.26
CA VAL A 129 -22.27 -8.29 14.63
C VAL A 129 -21.16 -7.81 15.58
N SER A 130 -21.47 -7.68 16.89
CA SER A 130 -20.48 -7.31 17.91
C SER A 130 -19.32 -8.29 18.05
N GLU A 131 -19.50 -9.55 17.68
CA GLU A 131 -18.49 -10.62 17.78
C GLU A 131 -17.52 -10.64 16.60
N LEU A 132 -17.86 -10.01 15.48
CA LEU A 132 -16.99 -9.95 14.32
C LEU A 132 -15.75 -9.13 14.63
N SER A 133 -14.58 -9.54 14.12
CA SER A 133 -13.37 -8.73 14.22
C SER A 133 -13.35 -7.62 13.16
N SER A 134 -12.97 -6.43 13.56
CA SER A 134 -12.79 -5.26 12.69
C SER A 134 -11.32 -4.93 12.43
N ASP A 135 -10.41 -5.86 12.71
CA ASP A 135 -8.99 -5.64 12.56
C ASP A 135 -8.51 -5.87 11.12
N TRP A 136 -7.57 -5.06 10.67
CA TRP A 136 -6.85 -5.25 9.41
C TRP A 136 -5.37 -4.97 9.59
N ASN A 137 -4.55 -5.39 8.64
CA ASN A 137 -3.11 -5.20 8.71
C ASN A 137 -2.74 -3.77 8.32
N LEU A 138 -2.36 -2.95 9.29
CA LEU A 138 -1.95 -1.55 9.11
C LEU A 138 -0.62 -1.39 8.37
N GLU A 139 0.26 -2.40 8.40
CA GLU A 139 1.52 -2.37 7.65
C GLU A 139 1.28 -2.50 6.14
N LYS A 140 0.22 -3.23 5.75
CA LYS A 140 -0.14 -3.43 4.35
C LYS A 140 -1.05 -2.35 3.79
N THR A 141 -1.91 -1.78 4.63
CA THR A 141 -2.96 -0.89 4.15
C THR A 141 -3.31 0.13 5.23
N GLN A 142 -3.16 1.40 4.90
CA GLN A 142 -3.53 2.52 5.76
C GLN A 142 -4.59 3.36 5.05
N ILE A 143 -5.51 3.93 5.81
CA ILE A 143 -6.44 4.95 5.35
C ILE A 143 -5.82 6.29 5.71
N ILE A 144 -5.55 7.11 4.71
CA ILE A 144 -4.98 8.45 4.87
C ILE A 144 -6.00 9.45 4.32
N ASP A 145 -6.27 10.50 5.06
CA ASP A 145 -7.11 11.59 4.57
C ASP A 145 -6.45 12.30 3.39
N LEU A 146 -7.26 12.84 2.49
CA LEU A 146 -6.77 13.52 1.29
C LEU A 146 -5.90 14.74 1.65
N LEU A 147 -6.24 15.45 2.71
CA LEU A 147 -5.45 16.56 3.23
C LEU A 147 -4.09 16.10 3.73
N ASP A 148 -4.03 15.04 4.51
CA ASP A 148 -2.79 14.46 5.02
C ASP A 148 -1.91 13.95 3.87
N ALA A 149 -2.52 13.31 2.87
CA ALA A 149 -1.81 12.89 1.66
C ALA A 149 -1.22 14.09 0.91
N GLY A 150 -1.96 15.20 0.82
CA GLY A 150 -1.48 16.46 0.23
C GLY A 150 -0.28 17.03 0.97
N LEU A 151 -0.34 17.06 2.30
CA LEU A 151 0.77 17.53 3.15
C LEU A 151 2.01 16.63 2.99
N MET A 152 1.84 15.31 2.96
CA MET A 152 2.95 14.37 2.73
C MET A 152 3.61 14.58 1.37
N LEU A 153 2.82 14.81 0.32
CA LEU A 153 3.35 15.11 -1.02
C LEU A 153 4.13 16.42 -1.03
N GLN A 154 3.62 17.46 -0.39
CA GLN A 154 4.31 18.75 -0.27
C GLN A 154 5.63 18.61 0.48
N GLN A 155 5.66 17.87 1.59
CA GLN A 155 6.89 17.61 2.33
C GLN A 155 7.90 16.79 1.51
N ALA A 156 7.42 15.81 0.76
CA ALA A 156 8.29 15.03 -0.14
C ALA A 156 8.91 15.91 -1.22
N ASP A 157 8.14 16.80 -1.84
CA ASP A 157 8.61 17.74 -2.85
C ASP A 157 9.66 18.70 -2.27
N GLN A 158 9.41 19.26 -1.09
CA GLN A 158 10.38 20.09 -0.39
C GLN A 158 11.70 19.34 -0.11
N SER A 159 11.61 18.09 0.36
CA SER A 159 12.79 17.28 0.64
C SER A 159 13.60 16.97 -0.62
N LEU A 160 12.93 16.72 -1.75
CA LEU A 160 13.58 16.54 -3.05
C LEU A 160 14.30 17.79 -3.51
N HIS A 161 13.68 18.96 -3.34
CA HIS A 161 14.31 20.25 -3.64
C HIS A 161 15.57 20.51 -2.80
N GLU A 162 15.49 20.23 -1.50
CA GLU A 162 16.65 20.36 -0.61
C GLU A 162 17.79 19.41 -0.99
N GLN A 163 17.45 18.17 -1.34
CA GLN A 163 18.45 17.20 -1.82
C GLN A 163 19.09 17.65 -3.13
N ALA A 164 18.30 18.17 -4.07
CA ALA A 164 18.82 18.68 -5.33
C ALA A 164 19.78 19.87 -5.12
N LEU A 165 19.49 20.77 -4.18
CA LEU A 165 20.39 21.86 -3.81
C LEU A 165 21.70 21.34 -3.20
N LYS A 166 21.63 20.35 -2.30
CA LYS A 166 22.83 19.73 -1.71
C LYS A 166 23.70 19.04 -2.76
N ILE A 167 23.08 18.37 -3.73
CA ILE A 167 23.81 17.74 -4.84
C ILE A 167 24.53 18.81 -5.66
N ARG A 168 23.86 19.89 -6.06
CA ARG A 168 24.49 20.98 -6.80
C ARG A 168 25.68 21.59 -6.04
N GLN A 169 25.49 21.84 -4.73
CA GLN A 169 26.58 22.36 -3.90
C GLN A 169 27.78 21.39 -3.84
N ALA A 170 27.53 20.09 -3.77
CA ALA A 170 28.57 19.07 -3.78
C ALA A 170 29.28 19.02 -5.15
N GLU A 171 28.55 19.11 -6.25
CA GLU A 171 29.10 19.19 -7.61
C GLU A 171 29.97 20.43 -7.79
N ASP A 172 29.52 21.59 -7.32
CA ASP A 172 30.30 22.83 -7.38
C ASP A 172 31.60 22.72 -6.58
N ARG A 173 31.55 22.10 -5.38
CA ARG A 173 32.77 21.85 -4.59
C ARG A 173 33.72 20.90 -5.33
N VAL A 174 33.22 19.80 -5.89
CA VAL A 174 34.04 18.86 -6.68
C VAL A 174 34.66 19.57 -7.90
N ALA A 175 33.90 20.42 -8.59
CA ALA A 175 34.41 21.20 -9.70
C ALA A 175 35.53 22.19 -9.28
N ALA A 176 35.32 22.85 -8.10
CA ALA A 176 36.35 23.73 -7.54
C ALA A 176 37.62 22.96 -7.14
N PHE A 177 37.50 21.78 -6.51
CA PHE A 177 38.66 20.92 -6.20
C PHE A 177 39.41 20.50 -7.44
N LYS A 178 38.71 20.07 -8.51
CA LYS A 178 39.35 19.68 -9.78
C LYS A 178 40.10 20.84 -10.42
N ARG A 179 39.57 22.07 -10.38
CA ARG A 179 40.25 23.26 -10.88
C ARG A 179 41.53 23.55 -10.08
N ASN A 180 41.46 23.50 -8.75
CA ASN A 180 42.64 23.71 -7.90
C ASN A 180 43.68 22.62 -8.11
N GLU A 181 43.29 21.36 -8.25
CA GLU A 181 44.19 20.25 -8.52
C GLU A 181 44.89 20.44 -9.86
N SER A 182 44.18 20.84 -10.92
CA SER A 182 44.77 21.09 -12.22
C SER A 182 45.80 22.25 -12.19
N SER A 183 45.49 23.34 -11.45
CA SER A 183 46.39 24.46 -11.29
C SER A 183 47.66 24.10 -10.48
N LEU A 184 47.48 23.28 -9.41
CA LEU A 184 48.63 22.77 -8.63
C LEU A 184 49.52 21.84 -9.46
N ARG A 185 48.95 20.94 -10.24
CA ARG A 185 49.71 20.07 -11.15
C ARG A 185 50.47 20.87 -12.19
N PHE A 186 49.85 21.91 -12.75
CA PHE A 186 50.54 22.80 -13.69
C PHE A 186 51.70 23.53 -13.01
N SER A 187 51.50 24.08 -11.80
CA SER A 187 52.58 24.75 -11.06
C SER A 187 53.75 23.81 -10.71
N VAL A 188 53.44 22.59 -10.29
CA VAL A 188 54.48 21.58 -9.98
C VAL A 188 55.25 21.20 -11.25
N ASN A 189 54.59 20.96 -12.38
CA ASN A 189 55.25 20.65 -13.64
C ASN A 189 56.09 21.80 -14.16
N ALA A 190 55.62 23.05 -14.01
CA ALA A 190 56.42 24.25 -14.37
C ALA A 190 57.69 24.38 -13.53
N LEU A 191 57.56 24.10 -12.21
CA LEU A 191 58.69 24.16 -11.27
C LEU A 191 59.72 23.08 -11.56
N LEU A 192 59.26 21.84 -11.86
CA LEU A 192 60.13 20.74 -12.31
C LEU A 192 60.88 21.06 -13.62
N GLY A 193 60.18 21.65 -14.59
CA GLY A 193 60.78 22.12 -15.83
C GLY A 193 61.84 23.17 -15.60
N LEU A 194 61.60 24.15 -14.71
CA LEU A 194 62.55 25.18 -14.36
C LEU A 194 63.81 24.58 -13.67
N CYS A 195 63.62 23.68 -12.73
CA CYS A 195 64.71 22.98 -12.07
C CYS A 195 65.54 22.18 -13.07
N GLY A 196 64.92 21.45 -14.01
CA GLY A 196 65.60 20.73 -15.07
C GLY A 196 66.40 21.65 -15.98
N PHE A 197 65.85 22.80 -16.33
CA PHE A 197 66.55 23.80 -17.15
C PHE A 197 67.78 24.38 -16.42
N LEU A 198 67.65 24.74 -15.13
CA LEU A 198 68.76 25.25 -14.32
C LEU A 198 69.85 24.23 -14.12
N THR A 199 69.53 22.92 -13.97
CA THR A 199 70.52 21.88 -13.86
C THR A 199 71.31 21.68 -15.17
N LEU A 200 70.66 21.73 -16.32
CA LEU A 200 71.27 21.69 -17.62
C LEU A 200 72.18 22.92 -17.85
N LEU A 201 71.75 24.08 -17.44
CA LEU A 201 72.55 25.33 -17.59
C LEU A 201 73.85 25.29 -16.74
N LEU A 202 73.73 24.79 -15.50
CA LEU A 202 74.91 24.56 -14.64
C LEU A 202 75.86 23.55 -15.19
N LEU A 203 75.36 22.42 -15.74
CA LEU A 203 76.26 21.46 -16.41
C LEU A 203 76.97 22.07 -17.61
N PHE A 204 76.29 22.84 -18.41
CA PHE A 204 76.90 23.55 -19.56
C PHE A 204 78.01 24.49 -19.14
N LEU A 205 77.81 25.27 -18.02
CA LEU A 205 78.78 26.18 -17.45
C LEU A 205 79.99 25.46 -16.87
N VAL A 206 79.87 24.25 -16.38
CA VAL A 206 81.00 23.48 -15.82
C VAL A 206 81.82 22.80 -16.91
N PHE A 207 81.29 22.54 -18.11
CA PHE A 207 81.96 21.89 -19.21
C PHE A 207 82.54 22.88 -20.27
N ILE A 208 82.35 24.15 -20.12
CA ILE A 208 83.04 25.23 -20.85
C ILE A 208 84.11 25.83 -19.97
#